data_9413c8d23dc84cb7828e8b2bf7acb6b3
#
_entry.id   9413c8d23dc84cb7828e8b2bf7acb6b3
#
_cell.length_a   1.000
_cell.length_b   1.000
_cell.length_c   1.000
_cell.angle_alpha   90.00
_cell.angle_beta   90.00
_cell.angle_gamma   90.00
#
_symmetry.space_group_name_H-M   'P 1'
#
loop_
_entity.id
_entity.type
_entity.pdbx_description
1 polymer ?
#
loop_
_entity_poly.entity_id
_entity_poly.type
_entity_poly.pdbx_seq_one_letter_code
_entity_poly.pdbx_strand_id
1 'polypeptide(L)'
;MMKQIPNLAQMRAFNGDYTVFTTTTGEQGIVDRHGNVVYVADDKRQYITHIWGTLFEIMVMKPKFQRKQIDAATGQIIDKCLQYPGLGTDIVFTENHLYGVCDADYNTIILPQYQTLMVKQGYYWVQNQAGKWGAIDAKGNQHLPMEYDEVVREAVNERSDMIIVAKDGKYYQIDKDGNPLSKQYNYLRPATAEGYAIIRNEIGLAIIDKEEQIITQTHYQEHYRRNCYPDWLFYWCTAEHIAFAEEGIFGIMTAQGKVVSEPKISHVMHSNLRDVIILREEPKEGAINANGEMMLPMEYESIMPRKKFNVLVVKKNGKYGVIDNQGKAILPMEYDAISISNERGLAEIAVSKDGEAYFINEQGERVSEN
;
A
#
# COMPACT_ATOMS: atom_id res chain seq x y z
N MET A 1 -26.56 -19.76 -16.62
CA MET A 1 -25.64 -20.90 -16.75
C MET A 1 -24.37 -20.40 -17.44
N MET A 2 -23.21 -20.55 -16.82
CA MET A 2 -21.91 -20.26 -17.44
C MET A 2 -21.74 -21.14 -18.68
N LYS A 3 -21.33 -20.56 -19.81
CA LYS A 3 -20.93 -21.35 -20.98
C LYS A 3 -19.72 -22.21 -20.63
N GLN A 4 -19.70 -23.46 -21.04
CA GLN A 4 -18.59 -24.36 -20.80
C GLN A 4 -17.36 -23.92 -21.60
N ILE A 5 -16.27 -23.62 -20.92
CA ILE A 5 -14.99 -23.30 -21.57
C ILE A 5 -14.35 -24.65 -21.96
N PRO A 6 -14.06 -24.89 -23.25
CA PRO A 6 -13.46 -26.14 -23.69
C PRO A 6 -12.06 -26.32 -23.07
N ASN A 7 -11.79 -27.55 -22.61
CA ASN A 7 -10.48 -27.93 -22.03
C ASN A 7 -10.04 -27.07 -20.83
N LEU A 8 -10.98 -26.56 -20.04
CA LEU A 8 -10.68 -25.79 -18.84
C LEU A 8 -9.91 -26.66 -17.83
N ALA A 9 -8.73 -26.21 -17.42
CA ALA A 9 -7.94 -26.85 -16.36
C ALA A 9 -8.05 -26.07 -15.05
N GLN A 10 -8.00 -24.73 -15.13
CA GLN A 10 -8.01 -23.87 -13.94
C GLN A 10 -8.65 -22.52 -14.27
N MET A 11 -9.29 -21.92 -13.29
CA MET A 11 -9.80 -20.55 -13.33
C MET A 11 -9.39 -19.83 -12.05
N ARG A 12 -8.96 -18.58 -12.18
CA ARG A 12 -8.60 -17.74 -11.02
C ARG A 12 -9.86 -17.12 -10.41
N ALA A 13 -9.74 -16.48 -9.25
CA ALA A 13 -10.81 -15.67 -8.69
C ALA A 13 -11.20 -14.53 -9.63
N PHE A 14 -12.49 -14.16 -9.65
CA PHE A 14 -12.98 -13.04 -10.45
C PHE A 14 -12.52 -11.71 -9.86
N ASN A 15 -12.01 -10.83 -10.73
CA ASN A 15 -11.79 -9.43 -10.44
C ASN A 15 -12.88 -8.63 -11.17
N GLY A 16 -13.88 -8.14 -10.44
CA GLY A 16 -15.08 -7.58 -11.05
C GLY A 16 -15.82 -8.65 -11.86
N ASP A 17 -16.07 -8.40 -13.15
CA ASP A 17 -16.80 -9.28 -14.05
C ASP A 17 -15.93 -10.24 -14.85
N TYR A 18 -14.61 -10.19 -14.72
CA TYR A 18 -13.65 -10.95 -15.52
C TYR A 18 -12.68 -11.75 -14.69
N THR A 19 -12.20 -12.86 -15.26
CA THR A 19 -11.12 -13.67 -14.67
C THR A 19 -10.24 -14.29 -15.73
N VAL A 20 -9.07 -14.76 -15.29
CA VAL A 20 -8.13 -15.53 -16.12
C VAL A 20 -8.40 -17.02 -15.96
N PHE A 21 -8.49 -17.73 -17.08
CA PHE A 21 -8.52 -19.18 -17.10
C PHE A 21 -7.27 -19.78 -17.75
N THR A 22 -7.01 -21.05 -17.48
CA THR A 22 -5.95 -21.84 -18.12
C THR A 22 -6.56 -23.14 -18.65
N THR A 23 -6.21 -23.50 -19.88
CA THR A 23 -6.61 -24.77 -20.50
C THR A 23 -5.73 -25.93 -20.05
N THR A 24 -6.16 -27.15 -20.30
CA THR A 24 -5.35 -28.39 -20.07
C THR A 24 -4.09 -28.43 -20.94
N THR A 25 -4.05 -27.66 -22.01
CA THR A 25 -2.90 -27.50 -22.90
C THR A 25 -1.96 -26.37 -22.48
N GLY A 26 -2.37 -25.57 -21.48
CA GLY A 26 -1.53 -24.54 -20.87
C GLY A 26 -1.71 -23.13 -21.44
N GLU A 27 -2.60 -22.93 -22.42
CA GLU A 27 -2.96 -21.60 -22.89
C GLU A 27 -3.78 -20.86 -21.84
N GLN A 28 -3.56 -19.56 -21.69
CA GLN A 28 -4.35 -18.69 -20.83
C GLN A 28 -5.35 -17.87 -21.63
N GLY A 29 -6.45 -17.48 -21.00
CA GLY A 29 -7.45 -16.61 -21.59
C GLY A 29 -8.18 -15.79 -20.54
N ILE A 30 -9.01 -14.86 -21.02
CA ILE A 30 -9.87 -14.01 -20.19
C ILE A 30 -11.33 -14.37 -20.49
N VAL A 31 -12.12 -14.50 -19.45
CA VAL A 31 -13.55 -14.87 -19.55
C VAL A 31 -14.37 -13.99 -18.61
N ASP A 32 -15.62 -13.67 -19.02
CA ASP A 32 -16.59 -12.97 -18.19
C ASP A 32 -17.35 -13.92 -17.25
N ARG A 33 -18.16 -13.36 -16.34
CA ARG A 33 -19.01 -14.14 -15.41
C ARG A 33 -20.07 -15.00 -16.09
N HIS A 34 -20.39 -14.73 -17.36
CA HIS A 34 -21.37 -15.49 -18.16
C HIS A 34 -20.70 -16.62 -18.93
N GLY A 35 -19.36 -16.74 -18.88
CA GLY A 35 -18.60 -17.74 -19.61
C GLY A 35 -18.31 -17.35 -21.05
N ASN A 36 -18.45 -16.06 -21.42
CA ASN A 36 -18.02 -15.58 -22.73
C ASN A 36 -16.52 -15.34 -22.69
N VAL A 37 -15.81 -16.02 -23.57
CA VAL A 37 -14.36 -15.84 -23.72
C VAL A 37 -14.07 -14.53 -24.47
N VAL A 38 -13.33 -13.63 -23.84
CA VAL A 38 -12.96 -12.32 -24.39
C VAL A 38 -11.64 -12.40 -25.15
N TYR A 39 -10.70 -13.18 -24.61
CA TYR A 39 -9.37 -13.33 -25.19
C TYR A 39 -8.82 -14.73 -24.91
N VAL A 40 -8.08 -15.26 -25.84
CA VAL A 40 -7.28 -16.48 -25.67
C VAL A 40 -5.87 -16.18 -26.14
N ALA A 41 -4.89 -16.52 -25.33
CA ALA A 41 -3.49 -16.42 -25.69
C ALA A 41 -3.19 -17.36 -26.89
N ASP A 42 -2.51 -16.83 -27.87
CA ASP A 42 -2.07 -17.58 -29.06
C ASP A 42 -0.78 -18.38 -28.85
N ASP A 43 -0.14 -18.20 -27.68
CA ASP A 43 1.08 -18.87 -27.28
C ASP A 43 1.08 -19.21 -25.79
N LYS A 44 1.43 -20.46 -25.43
CA LYS A 44 1.57 -20.94 -24.05
C LYS A 44 2.60 -20.16 -23.21
N ARG A 45 3.46 -19.38 -23.84
CA ARG A 45 4.46 -18.51 -23.20
C ARG A 45 3.89 -17.15 -22.83
N GLN A 46 2.61 -16.91 -23.16
CA GLN A 46 1.90 -15.70 -22.74
C GLN A 46 1.31 -15.88 -21.36
N TYR A 47 1.61 -14.94 -20.48
CA TYR A 47 1.02 -14.84 -19.13
C TYR A 47 0.05 -13.69 -19.09
N ILE A 48 -1.15 -13.96 -18.54
CA ILE A 48 -2.19 -12.95 -18.36
C ILE A 48 -2.31 -12.61 -16.88
N THR A 49 -2.24 -11.33 -16.55
CA THR A 49 -2.41 -10.81 -15.19
C THR A 49 -3.43 -9.69 -15.19
N HIS A 50 -4.31 -9.67 -14.19
CA HIS A 50 -5.19 -8.54 -13.95
C HIS A 50 -4.37 -7.35 -13.44
N ILE A 51 -4.64 -6.15 -13.96
CA ILE A 51 -4.01 -4.90 -13.52
C ILE A 51 -4.98 -4.15 -12.59
N TRP A 52 -6.07 -3.63 -13.14
CA TRP A 52 -7.17 -2.98 -12.42
C TRP A 52 -8.40 -2.81 -13.31
N GLY A 53 -9.61 -2.75 -12.71
CA GLY A 53 -10.86 -2.63 -13.45
C GLY A 53 -11.04 -3.76 -14.46
N THR A 54 -11.20 -3.39 -15.74
CA THR A 54 -11.33 -4.33 -16.89
C THR A 54 -9.99 -4.60 -17.59
N LEU A 55 -8.89 -4.03 -17.12
CA LEU A 55 -7.59 -4.09 -17.77
C LEU A 55 -6.79 -5.31 -17.34
N PHE A 56 -6.23 -6.01 -18.32
CA PHE A 56 -5.33 -7.15 -18.16
C PHE A 56 -4.03 -6.91 -18.94
N GLU A 57 -2.93 -7.38 -18.37
CA GLU A 57 -1.63 -7.38 -19.03
C GLU A 57 -1.33 -8.76 -19.62
N ILE A 58 -0.87 -8.78 -20.85
CA ILE A 58 -0.40 -9.97 -21.56
C ILE A 58 1.11 -9.86 -21.69
N MET A 59 1.84 -10.73 -21.02
CA MET A 59 3.31 -10.77 -21.04
C MET A 59 3.81 -11.95 -21.85
N VAL A 60 4.73 -11.73 -22.77
CA VAL A 60 5.44 -12.78 -23.53
C VAL A 60 6.89 -12.85 -23.03
N MET A 61 7.27 -13.98 -22.44
CA MET A 61 8.56 -14.11 -21.77
C MET A 61 9.75 -14.41 -22.69
N LYS A 62 9.53 -15.01 -23.87
CA LYS A 62 10.59 -15.40 -24.82
C LYS A 62 10.09 -15.44 -26.26
N PRO A 63 10.92 -15.18 -27.29
CA PRO A 63 12.37 -14.91 -27.25
C PRO A 63 12.70 -13.45 -26.86
N LYS A 64 11.75 -12.52 -27.01
CA LYS A 64 11.87 -11.14 -26.53
C LYS A 64 10.72 -10.86 -25.58
N PHE A 65 11.03 -10.27 -24.44
CA PHE A 65 10.00 -9.80 -23.52
C PHE A 65 9.13 -8.73 -24.21
N GLN A 66 7.83 -8.98 -24.24
CA GLN A 66 6.83 -8.06 -24.78
C GLN A 66 5.69 -7.92 -23.77
N ARG A 67 5.17 -6.74 -23.64
CA ARG A 67 3.97 -6.42 -22.87
C ARG A 67 2.93 -5.83 -23.79
N LYS A 68 1.71 -6.30 -23.67
CA LYS A 68 0.51 -5.70 -24.25
C LYS A 68 -0.55 -5.62 -23.15
N GLN A 69 -1.49 -4.73 -23.32
CA GLN A 69 -2.63 -4.65 -22.41
C GLN A 69 -3.90 -4.86 -23.22
N ILE A 70 -4.92 -5.40 -22.55
CA ILE A 70 -6.25 -5.63 -23.13
C ILE A 70 -7.31 -5.14 -22.17
N ASP A 71 -8.29 -4.41 -22.69
CA ASP A 71 -9.51 -4.11 -21.99
C ASP A 71 -10.51 -5.25 -22.19
N ALA A 72 -10.79 -5.98 -21.12
CA ALA A 72 -11.69 -7.13 -21.17
C ALA A 72 -13.15 -6.76 -21.47
N ALA A 73 -13.58 -5.52 -21.19
CA ALA A 73 -14.94 -5.08 -21.50
C ALA A 73 -15.17 -4.89 -23.00
N THR A 74 -14.15 -4.45 -23.72
CA THR A 74 -14.22 -4.18 -25.18
C THR A 74 -13.52 -5.23 -26.04
N GLY A 75 -12.59 -6.01 -25.45
CA GLY A 75 -11.68 -6.90 -26.15
C GLY A 75 -10.56 -6.17 -26.92
N GLN A 76 -10.42 -4.86 -26.73
CA GLN A 76 -9.45 -4.04 -27.44
C GLN A 76 -8.03 -4.27 -26.88
N ILE A 77 -7.07 -4.53 -27.78
CA ILE A 77 -5.64 -4.50 -27.46
C ILE A 77 -5.20 -3.05 -27.41
N ILE A 78 -4.52 -2.67 -26.32
CA ILE A 78 -4.08 -1.31 -26.03
C ILE A 78 -2.58 -1.25 -26.25
N ASP A 79 -2.14 -0.36 -27.16
CA ASP A 79 -0.71 -0.19 -27.50
C ASP A 79 0.05 0.66 -26.46
N LYS A 80 -0.67 1.32 -25.54
CA LYS A 80 -0.10 2.09 -24.44
C LYS A 80 0.12 1.20 -23.22
N CYS A 81 1.19 1.45 -22.47
CA CYS A 81 1.43 0.80 -21.18
C CYS A 81 0.72 1.60 -20.08
N LEU A 82 -0.55 1.29 -19.83
CA LEU A 82 -1.36 1.94 -18.79
C LEU A 82 -0.81 1.61 -17.40
N GLN A 83 -0.77 2.60 -16.51
CA GLN A 83 -0.15 2.48 -15.20
C GLN A 83 -1.17 2.52 -14.05
N TYR A 84 -1.97 3.58 -13.97
CA TYR A 84 -2.95 3.81 -12.90
C TYR A 84 -3.99 4.87 -13.33
N PRO A 85 -5.15 4.95 -12.63
CA PRO A 85 -6.15 5.97 -12.86
C PRO A 85 -5.57 7.39 -12.71
N GLY A 86 -5.96 8.27 -13.62
CA GLY A 86 -5.63 9.69 -13.61
C GLY A 86 -6.68 10.53 -12.90
N LEU A 87 -6.89 11.76 -13.40
CA LEU A 87 -7.97 12.64 -12.95
C LEU A 87 -9.29 12.23 -13.61
N GLY A 88 -10.37 12.15 -12.83
CA GLY A 88 -11.68 11.74 -13.35
C GLY A 88 -11.65 10.36 -13.97
N THR A 89 -11.90 10.27 -15.28
CA THR A 89 -11.83 9.03 -16.08
C THR A 89 -10.52 8.85 -16.84
N ASP A 90 -9.58 9.78 -16.71
CA ASP A 90 -8.29 9.71 -17.38
C ASP A 90 -7.44 8.55 -16.88
N ILE A 91 -6.48 8.14 -17.68
CA ILE A 91 -5.57 7.04 -17.39
C ILE A 91 -4.13 7.50 -17.64
N VAL A 92 -3.28 7.32 -16.64
CA VAL A 92 -1.85 7.55 -16.77
C VAL A 92 -1.21 6.38 -17.49
N PHE A 93 -0.40 6.65 -18.52
CA PHE A 93 0.32 5.63 -19.27
C PHE A 93 1.81 5.98 -19.40
N THR A 94 2.61 5.00 -19.80
CA THR A 94 4.02 5.21 -20.14
C THR A 94 4.31 4.77 -21.56
N GLU A 95 5.18 5.52 -22.21
CA GLU A 95 5.76 5.18 -23.50
C GLU A 95 7.24 5.61 -23.47
N ASN A 96 8.17 4.71 -23.87
CA ASN A 96 9.60 4.94 -23.80
C ASN A 96 10.09 5.43 -22.43
N HIS A 97 9.52 4.87 -21.35
CA HIS A 97 9.79 5.25 -19.93
C HIS A 97 9.34 6.67 -19.54
N LEU A 98 8.60 7.36 -20.36
CA LEU A 98 8.02 8.66 -20.06
C LEU A 98 6.52 8.54 -19.80
N TYR A 99 6.03 9.34 -18.86
CA TYR A 99 4.63 9.37 -18.48
C TYR A 99 3.83 10.36 -19.31
N GLY A 100 2.65 9.91 -19.73
CA GLY A 100 1.61 10.70 -20.39
C GLY A 100 0.23 10.37 -19.81
N VAL A 101 -0.81 10.99 -20.35
CA VAL A 101 -2.21 10.78 -19.94
C VAL A 101 -3.06 10.56 -21.18
N CYS A 102 -3.99 9.61 -21.12
CA CYS A 102 -5.02 9.36 -22.12
C CYS A 102 -6.41 9.38 -21.49
N ASP A 103 -7.45 9.56 -22.31
CA ASP A 103 -8.84 9.44 -21.89
C ASP A 103 -9.27 7.96 -21.74
N ALA A 104 -10.54 7.76 -21.40
CA ALA A 104 -11.13 6.43 -21.24
C ALA A 104 -11.20 5.63 -22.57
N ASP A 105 -11.13 6.29 -23.72
CA ASP A 105 -11.08 5.69 -25.05
C ASP A 105 -9.63 5.50 -25.53
N TYR A 106 -8.66 5.71 -24.64
CA TYR A 106 -7.21 5.59 -24.87
C TYR A 106 -6.63 6.62 -25.84
N ASN A 107 -7.33 7.72 -26.15
CA ASN A 107 -6.77 8.83 -26.90
C ASN A 107 -5.82 9.64 -26.03
N THR A 108 -4.65 10.02 -26.56
CA THR A 108 -3.67 10.79 -25.81
C THR A 108 -4.16 12.21 -25.54
N ILE A 109 -4.25 12.60 -24.28
CA ILE A 109 -4.53 13.97 -23.81
C ILE A 109 -3.21 14.70 -23.57
N ILE A 110 -2.28 14.05 -22.84
CA ILE A 110 -0.97 14.60 -22.52
C ILE A 110 0.08 13.66 -23.07
N LEU A 111 0.95 14.17 -23.96
CA LEU A 111 2.01 13.40 -24.57
C LEU A 111 2.98 12.83 -23.52
N PRO A 112 3.56 11.63 -23.74
CA PRO A 112 4.53 11.03 -22.85
C PRO A 112 5.85 11.82 -22.89
N GLN A 113 6.07 12.69 -21.93
CA GLN A 113 7.22 13.58 -21.86
C GLN A 113 7.79 13.78 -20.45
N TYR A 114 7.11 13.27 -19.40
CA TYR A 114 7.49 13.46 -18.02
C TYR A 114 8.22 12.23 -17.48
N GLN A 115 9.27 12.44 -16.66
CA GLN A 115 9.99 11.34 -15.99
C GLN A 115 9.14 10.68 -14.92
N THR A 116 8.24 11.44 -14.33
CA THR A 116 7.31 10.98 -13.31
C THR A 116 6.03 11.80 -13.37
N LEU A 117 4.92 11.17 -13.01
CA LEU A 117 3.62 11.80 -12.89
C LEU A 117 2.91 11.23 -11.66
N MET A 118 2.20 12.04 -10.92
CA MET A 118 1.30 11.63 -9.85
C MET A 118 0.07 12.52 -9.78
N VAL A 119 -1.03 11.97 -9.28
CA VAL A 119 -2.29 12.72 -9.11
C VAL A 119 -2.39 13.18 -7.66
N LYS A 120 -2.57 14.48 -7.45
CA LYS A 120 -2.81 15.03 -6.12
C LYS A 120 -3.60 16.32 -6.20
N GLN A 121 -4.65 16.44 -5.36
CA GLN A 121 -5.49 17.64 -5.24
C GLN A 121 -6.02 18.19 -6.57
N GLY A 122 -6.47 17.30 -7.46
CA GLY A 122 -7.08 17.68 -8.73
C GLY A 122 -6.11 18.12 -9.83
N TYR A 123 -4.80 17.93 -9.63
CA TYR A 123 -3.75 18.22 -10.60
C TYR A 123 -2.86 17.01 -10.86
N TYR A 124 -2.23 17.00 -12.04
CA TYR A 124 -1.08 16.16 -12.33
C TYR A 124 0.18 16.87 -11.87
N TRP A 125 0.85 16.31 -10.86
CA TRP A 125 2.20 16.70 -10.48
C TRP A 125 3.19 15.93 -11.33
N VAL A 126 4.03 16.67 -12.04
CA VAL A 126 4.88 16.09 -13.06
C VAL A 126 6.33 16.51 -12.87
N GLN A 127 7.26 15.60 -13.20
CA GLN A 127 8.68 15.87 -13.19
C GLN A 127 9.17 15.96 -14.64
N ASN A 128 9.77 17.09 -15.00
CA ASN A 128 10.36 17.27 -16.32
C ASN A 128 11.71 16.54 -16.48
N GLN A 129 12.28 16.55 -17.67
CA GLN A 129 13.58 15.89 -17.94
C GLN A 129 14.76 16.53 -17.20
N ALA A 130 14.64 17.77 -16.73
CA ALA A 130 15.64 18.42 -15.89
C ALA A 130 15.53 18.02 -14.40
N GLY A 131 14.59 17.12 -14.06
CA GLY A 131 14.37 16.66 -12.68
C GLY A 131 13.52 17.64 -11.84
N LYS A 132 13.00 18.71 -12.43
CA LYS A 132 12.19 19.69 -11.71
C LYS A 132 10.70 19.31 -11.76
N TRP A 133 10.03 19.54 -10.64
CA TRP A 133 8.62 19.29 -10.45
C TRP A 133 7.79 20.55 -10.62
N GLY A 134 6.57 20.36 -11.10
CA GLY A 134 5.52 21.36 -11.17
C GLY A 134 4.15 20.68 -11.25
N ALA A 135 3.10 21.46 -11.45
CA ALA A 135 1.75 20.94 -11.60
C ALA A 135 1.12 21.38 -12.91
N ILE A 136 0.32 20.49 -13.53
CA ILE A 136 -0.46 20.75 -14.73
C ILE A 136 -1.92 20.35 -14.50
N ASP A 137 -2.84 20.98 -15.22
CA ASP A 137 -4.24 20.61 -15.20
C ASP A 137 -4.53 19.34 -16.04
N ALA A 138 -5.79 18.89 -16.06
CA ALA A 138 -6.23 17.74 -16.83
C ALA A 138 -6.01 17.87 -18.35
N LYS A 139 -5.82 19.08 -18.87
CA LYS A 139 -5.55 19.35 -20.28
C LYS A 139 -4.06 19.50 -20.61
N GLY A 140 -3.20 19.40 -19.58
CA GLY A 140 -1.76 19.58 -19.71
C GLY A 140 -1.27 21.03 -19.65
N ASN A 141 -2.16 22.00 -19.34
CA ASN A 141 -1.72 23.39 -19.15
C ASN A 141 -0.99 23.54 -17.82
N GLN A 142 0.10 24.30 -17.82
CA GLN A 142 0.86 24.57 -16.60
C GLN A 142 0.00 25.31 -15.58
N HIS A 143 -0.10 24.73 -14.36
CA HIS A 143 -0.72 25.35 -13.20
C HIS A 143 0.35 25.92 -12.25
N LEU A 144 1.33 25.09 -11.87
CA LEU A 144 2.50 25.54 -11.11
C LEU A 144 3.77 25.37 -11.94
N PRO A 145 4.77 26.28 -11.80
CA PRO A 145 6.00 26.22 -12.57
C PRO A 145 6.84 24.99 -12.26
N MET A 146 7.62 24.52 -13.25
CA MET A 146 8.56 23.42 -13.12
C MET A 146 9.85 23.86 -12.40
N GLU A 147 9.75 24.16 -11.10
CA GLU A 147 10.85 24.74 -10.34
C GLU A 147 11.20 24.02 -9.04
N TYR A 148 10.34 23.10 -8.57
CA TYR A 148 10.58 22.38 -7.32
C TYR A 148 11.56 21.22 -7.52
N ASP A 149 12.43 21.02 -6.55
CA ASP A 149 13.42 19.91 -6.56
C ASP A 149 12.76 18.58 -6.22
N GLU A 150 11.77 18.62 -5.32
CA GLU A 150 11.03 17.45 -4.85
C GLU A 150 9.57 17.80 -4.56
N VAL A 151 8.69 16.84 -4.73
CA VAL A 151 7.34 16.81 -4.17
C VAL A 151 7.23 15.57 -3.30
N VAL A 152 6.94 15.74 -2.02
CA VAL A 152 6.90 14.65 -1.04
C VAL A 152 5.73 13.71 -1.33
N ARG A 153 6.03 12.42 -1.48
CA ARG A 153 5.10 11.37 -1.96
C ARG A 153 4.61 10.39 -0.90
N GLU A 154 4.94 10.57 0.37
CA GLU A 154 4.69 9.56 1.39
C GLU A 154 3.23 9.13 1.48
N ALA A 155 3.00 7.88 1.90
CA ALA A 155 1.68 7.24 1.97
C ALA A 155 0.67 7.99 2.86
N VAL A 156 1.15 8.78 3.82
CA VAL A 156 0.33 9.69 4.62
C VAL A 156 -0.32 10.75 3.75
N ASN A 157 0.30 11.08 2.62
CA ASN A 157 -0.23 12.05 1.65
C ASN A 157 -1.51 11.62 0.95
N GLU A 158 -1.82 10.34 0.86
CA GLU A 158 -3.12 9.88 0.36
C GLU A 158 -4.28 10.26 1.28
N ARG A 159 -3.94 10.56 2.56
CA ARG A 159 -4.91 10.97 3.60
C ARG A 159 -4.78 12.43 4.01
N SER A 160 -3.72 13.11 3.58
CA SER A 160 -3.44 14.50 3.92
C SER A 160 -3.60 15.40 2.70
N ASP A 161 -4.30 16.51 2.88
CA ASP A 161 -4.38 17.57 1.87
C ASP A 161 -3.10 18.41 1.78
N MET A 162 -2.06 18.07 2.55
CA MET A 162 -0.79 18.76 2.54
C MET A 162 -0.03 18.52 1.23
N ILE A 163 0.44 19.59 0.62
CA ILE A 163 1.40 19.56 -0.47
C ILE A 163 2.73 20.08 0.08
N ILE A 164 3.70 19.19 0.23
CA ILE A 164 5.05 19.55 0.68
C ILE A 164 5.97 19.48 -0.52
N VAL A 165 6.68 20.58 -0.76
CA VAL A 165 7.66 20.72 -1.83
C VAL A 165 9.04 21.06 -1.27
N ALA A 166 10.08 20.73 -2.04
CA ALA A 166 11.42 21.25 -1.79
C ALA A 166 11.85 22.17 -2.93
N LYS A 167 12.48 23.29 -2.57
CA LYS A 167 13.11 24.22 -3.50
C LYS A 167 14.39 24.76 -2.86
N ASP A 168 15.51 24.73 -3.58
CA ASP A 168 16.82 25.20 -3.11
C ASP A 168 17.24 24.55 -1.78
N GLY A 169 16.93 23.23 -1.62
CA GLY A 169 17.26 22.44 -0.42
C GLY A 169 16.41 22.74 0.80
N LYS A 170 15.33 23.51 0.66
CA LYS A 170 14.37 23.80 1.74
C LYS A 170 13.00 23.19 1.43
N TYR A 171 12.43 22.55 2.44
CA TYR A 171 11.09 21.96 2.42
C TYR A 171 10.08 22.91 3.05
N TYR A 172 8.92 23.05 2.43
CA TYR A 172 7.81 23.83 2.96
C TYR A 172 6.48 23.34 2.39
N GLN A 173 5.41 23.65 3.11
CA GLN A 173 4.05 23.37 2.66
C GLN A 173 3.56 24.51 1.76
N ILE A 174 2.82 24.14 0.72
CA ILE A 174 2.11 25.07 -0.16
C ILE A 174 0.64 24.68 -0.26
N ASP A 175 -0.20 25.65 -0.64
CA ASP A 175 -1.55 25.37 -1.11
C ASP A 175 -1.55 24.89 -2.57
N LYS A 176 -2.74 24.56 -3.08
CA LYS A 176 -2.92 24.13 -4.48
C LYS A 176 -2.48 25.19 -5.52
N ASP A 177 -2.45 26.44 -5.15
CA ASP A 177 -2.10 27.59 -6.02
C ASP A 177 -0.62 27.98 -5.87
N GLY A 178 0.15 27.25 -5.05
CA GLY A 178 1.58 27.43 -4.85
C GLY A 178 1.96 28.45 -3.76
N ASN A 179 0.98 28.98 -3.02
CA ASN A 179 1.28 29.92 -1.94
C ASN A 179 1.86 29.18 -0.74
N PRO A 180 2.96 29.66 -0.13
CA PRO A 180 3.51 29.05 1.07
C PRO A 180 2.55 29.08 2.25
N LEU A 181 2.37 27.92 2.89
CA LEU A 181 1.53 27.72 4.08
C LEU A 181 2.36 27.46 5.34
N SER A 182 3.65 27.20 5.21
CA SER A 182 4.56 26.98 6.35
C SER A 182 5.87 27.73 6.19
N LYS A 183 6.66 27.76 7.28
CA LYS A 183 8.07 28.14 7.22
C LYS A 183 8.87 27.13 6.38
N GLN A 184 10.11 27.51 6.08
CA GLN A 184 11.04 26.65 5.38
C GLN A 184 11.89 25.83 6.38
N TYR A 185 11.98 24.53 6.13
CA TYR A 185 12.72 23.59 6.96
C TYR A 185 13.81 22.88 6.16
N ASN A 186 14.83 22.38 6.83
CA ASN A 186 15.82 21.49 6.19
C ASN A 186 15.26 20.07 5.93
N TYR A 187 14.18 19.72 6.61
CA TYR A 187 13.44 18.48 6.47
C TYR A 187 12.00 18.72 6.93
N LEU A 188 11.05 18.29 6.15
CA LEU A 188 9.61 18.37 6.45
C LEU A 188 8.91 17.18 5.82
N ARG A 189 8.20 16.42 6.61
CA ARG A 189 7.35 15.30 6.17
C ARG A 189 6.00 15.35 6.87
N PRO A 190 4.90 14.98 6.20
CA PRO A 190 3.60 14.93 6.87
C PRO A 190 3.59 13.83 7.91
N ALA A 191 3.05 14.11 9.09
CA ALA A 191 2.89 13.14 10.15
C ALA A 191 1.46 12.60 10.24
N THR A 192 0.44 13.43 10.06
CA THR A 192 -0.98 13.00 10.09
C THR A 192 -1.80 13.67 9.00
N ALA A 193 -3.01 13.12 8.75
CA ALA A 193 -4.03 13.76 7.93
C ALA A 193 -4.55 15.09 8.52
N GLU A 194 -4.34 15.30 9.83
CA GLU A 194 -4.83 16.46 10.58
C GLU A 194 -3.88 17.66 10.52
N GLY A 195 -2.76 17.54 9.81
CA GLY A 195 -1.82 18.63 9.60
C GLY A 195 -0.58 18.64 10.51
N TYR A 196 -0.36 17.59 11.29
CA TYR A 196 0.92 17.43 12.01
C TYR A 196 2.02 17.06 11.04
N ALA A 197 3.24 17.55 11.31
CA ALA A 197 4.40 17.30 10.47
C ALA A 197 5.67 16.99 11.29
N ILE A 198 6.56 16.24 10.67
CA ILE A 198 7.89 15.94 11.20
C ILE A 198 8.87 16.91 10.58
N ILE A 199 9.61 17.63 11.41
CA ILE A 199 10.66 18.54 10.98
C ILE A 199 12.02 18.10 11.56
N ARG A 200 13.10 18.62 10.97
CA ARG A 200 14.42 18.59 11.57
C ARG A 200 14.86 20.02 11.91
N ASN A 201 15.29 20.23 13.15
CA ASN A 201 15.90 21.44 13.64
C ASN A 201 17.35 21.18 14.16
N GLU A 202 17.95 22.13 14.83
CA GLU A 202 19.33 22.03 15.35
C GLU A 202 19.46 21.00 16.48
N ILE A 203 18.36 20.72 17.19
CA ILE A 203 18.33 19.76 18.31
C ILE A 203 18.18 18.33 17.79
N GLY A 204 17.34 18.13 16.76
CA GLY A 204 17.04 16.83 16.19
C GLY A 204 15.71 16.83 15.43
N LEU A 205 15.04 15.70 15.44
CA LEU A 205 13.70 15.56 14.85
C LEU A 205 12.65 16.04 15.85
N ALA A 206 11.62 16.70 15.35
CA ALA A 206 10.49 17.17 16.12
C ALA A 206 9.18 16.95 15.38
N ILE A 207 8.09 16.81 16.12
CA ILE A 207 6.74 16.89 15.57
C ILE A 207 6.18 18.28 15.85
N ILE A 208 5.65 18.89 14.82
CA ILE A 208 4.93 20.18 14.90
C ILE A 208 3.46 19.99 14.59
N ASP A 209 2.62 20.84 15.18
CA ASP A 209 1.21 20.97 14.80
C ASP A 209 1.04 21.87 13.57
N LYS A 210 -0.22 22.10 13.17
CA LYS A 210 -0.57 22.94 12.02
C LYS A 210 -0.27 24.43 12.24
N GLU A 211 -0.11 24.87 13.47
CA GLU A 211 0.33 26.21 13.88
C GLU A 211 1.87 26.29 13.99
N GLU A 212 2.59 25.24 13.60
CA GLU A 212 4.05 25.09 13.65
C GLU A 212 4.64 25.15 15.06
N GLN A 213 3.83 24.80 16.09
CA GLN A 213 4.32 24.66 17.46
C GLN A 213 4.92 23.26 17.64
N ILE A 214 6.08 23.19 18.28
CA ILE A 214 6.72 21.92 18.60
C ILE A 214 5.91 21.20 19.68
N ILE A 215 5.36 20.04 19.34
CA ILE A 215 4.62 19.19 20.27
C ILE A 215 5.58 18.25 20.98
N THR A 216 6.52 17.67 20.23
CA THR A 216 7.53 16.80 20.78
C THR A 216 8.87 17.04 20.13
N GLN A 217 9.95 16.86 20.87
CA GLN A 217 11.32 17.09 20.45
C GLN A 217 12.17 15.89 20.86
N THR A 218 12.91 15.32 19.91
CA THR A 218 13.94 14.33 20.21
C THR A 218 15.32 14.96 20.09
N HIS A 219 16.29 14.44 20.84
CA HIS A 219 17.69 14.86 20.75
C HIS A 219 18.44 14.08 19.66
N TYR A 220 17.71 13.33 18.85
CA TYR A 220 18.29 12.46 17.83
C TYR A 220 18.79 13.29 16.66
N GLN A 221 20.11 13.48 16.60
CA GLN A 221 20.84 13.86 15.41
C GLN A 221 21.31 12.58 14.75
N GLU A 222 21.02 12.42 13.45
CA GLU A 222 21.43 11.28 12.65
C GLU A 222 22.80 10.73 13.04
N HIS A 223 22.86 9.63 13.78
CA HIS A 223 23.98 8.71 13.76
C HIS A 223 23.56 7.41 13.06
N TYR A 224 23.83 7.43 11.91
CA TYR A 224 23.68 6.65 10.74
C TYR A 224 24.33 5.28 10.80
N ARG A 225 23.58 4.23 10.59
CA ARG A 225 24.12 3.09 9.86
C ARG A 225 23.88 3.34 8.36
N ARG A 226 24.98 3.42 7.58
CA ARG A 226 25.00 3.57 6.12
C ARG A 226 23.99 2.62 5.45
N ASN A 227 22.84 3.02 5.08
CA ASN A 227 21.80 2.39 4.28
C ASN A 227 20.38 2.47 4.85
N CYS A 228 20.14 3.26 5.90
CA CYS A 228 18.77 3.52 6.37
C CYS A 228 18.37 4.93 5.93
N TYR A 229 17.20 5.06 5.31
CA TYR A 229 16.63 6.35 4.97
C TYR A 229 16.29 7.11 6.26
N PRO A 230 16.41 8.46 6.30
CA PRO A 230 16.06 9.29 7.46
C PRO A 230 14.66 9.06 7.98
N ASP A 231 13.75 8.63 7.10
CA ASP A 231 12.33 8.38 7.35
C ASP A 231 12.06 7.22 8.31
N TRP A 232 13.07 6.40 8.63
CA TRP A 232 12.95 5.24 9.54
C TRP A 232 13.09 5.60 11.02
N LEU A 233 13.41 6.84 11.34
CA LEU A 233 13.49 7.32 12.71
C LEU A 233 12.15 7.72 13.29
N PHE A 234 11.19 8.03 12.39
CA PHE A 234 9.79 8.24 12.70
C PHE A 234 8.97 7.54 11.65
N TYR A 235 8.19 6.54 12.03
CA TYR A 235 7.26 5.91 11.11
C TYR A 235 5.95 5.55 11.80
N TRP A 236 4.90 5.57 11.02
CA TRP A 236 3.60 5.15 11.50
C TRP A 236 3.59 3.66 11.78
N CYS A 237 3.40 3.28 13.02
CA CYS A 237 3.18 1.89 13.40
C CYS A 237 1.69 1.54 13.42
N THR A 238 0.83 2.52 13.62
CA THR A 238 -0.63 2.44 13.41
C THR A 238 -1.15 3.74 12.79
N ALA A 239 -2.46 3.87 12.56
CA ALA A 239 -3.06 5.11 12.08
C ALA A 239 -2.95 6.29 13.06
N GLU A 240 -2.64 6.05 14.35
CA GLU A 240 -2.62 7.05 15.41
C GLU A 240 -1.30 7.10 16.20
N HIS A 241 -0.38 6.17 15.93
CA HIS A 241 0.86 6.04 16.68
C HIS A 241 2.08 6.08 15.78
N ILE A 242 3.08 6.77 16.26
CA ILE A 242 4.38 6.94 15.60
C ILE A 242 5.43 6.20 16.43
N ALA A 243 6.18 5.30 15.79
CA ALA A 243 7.40 4.79 16.37
C ALA A 243 8.52 5.81 16.16
N PHE A 244 9.28 6.10 17.20
CA PHE A 244 10.48 6.95 17.15
C PHE A 244 11.68 6.18 17.67
N ALA A 245 12.84 6.40 17.06
CA ALA A 245 14.06 5.70 17.45
C ALA A 245 15.01 6.64 18.18
N GLU A 246 15.60 6.15 19.26
CA GLU A 246 16.70 6.78 19.97
C GLU A 246 17.82 5.73 20.13
N GLU A 247 19.01 6.02 19.57
CA GLU A 247 20.16 5.11 19.54
C GLU A 247 19.85 3.69 18.99
N GLY A 248 18.88 3.58 18.07
CA GLY A 248 18.47 2.31 17.48
C GLY A 248 17.48 1.50 18.32
N ILE A 249 16.99 2.10 19.42
CA ILE A 249 15.93 1.53 20.27
C ILE A 249 14.68 2.36 20.05
N PHE A 250 13.55 1.69 19.88
CA PHE A 250 12.28 2.34 19.54
C PHE A 250 11.43 2.62 20.77
N GLY A 251 10.89 3.82 20.82
CA GLY A 251 9.76 4.22 21.62
C GLY A 251 8.51 4.40 20.75
N ILE A 252 7.40 4.68 21.39
CA ILE A 252 6.11 4.88 20.71
C ILE A 252 5.44 6.12 21.31
N MET A 253 4.91 6.98 20.43
CA MET A 253 4.12 8.14 20.82
C MET A 253 2.84 8.23 19.99
N THR A 254 1.85 8.94 20.51
CA THR A 254 0.69 9.33 19.71
C THR A 254 1.08 10.40 18.68
N ALA A 255 0.22 10.60 17.68
CA ALA A 255 0.38 11.68 16.71
C ALA A 255 0.51 13.05 17.36
N GLN A 256 -0.08 13.25 18.54
CA GLN A 256 -0.06 14.49 19.31
C GLN A 256 1.18 14.60 20.22
N GLY A 257 2.15 13.68 20.11
CA GLY A 257 3.42 13.72 20.84
C GLY A 257 3.38 13.15 22.27
N LYS A 258 2.26 12.55 22.71
CA LYS A 258 2.22 11.86 23.99
C LYS A 258 3.01 10.56 23.90
N VAL A 259 4.06 10.41 24.68
CA VAL A 259 4.82 9.16 24.76
C VAL A 259 3.96 8.07 25.40
N VAL A 260 3.80 6.98 24.69
CA VAL A 260 3.04 5.77 25.07
C VAL A 260 4.00 4.70 25.59
N SER A 261 5.17 4.59 24.97
CA SER A 261 6.26 3.72 25.41
C SER A 261 7.59 4.43 25.21
N GLU A 262 8.37 4.53 26.27
CA GLU A 262 9.77 4.99 26.19
C GLU A 262 10.60 4.04 25.33
N PRO A 263 11.74 4.50 24.73
CA PRO A 263 12.64 3.67 23.95
C PRO A 263 13.14 2.47 24.75
N LYS A 264 12.68 1.27 24.36
CA LYS A 264 13.08 -0.01 25.00
C LYS A 264 12.91 -1.23 24.08
N ILE A 265 12.54 -1.02 22.81
CA ILE A 265 12.14 -2.07 21.89
C ILE A 265 13.07 -2.06 20.68
N SER A 266 13.57 -3.21 20.25
CA SER A 266 14.47 -3.26 19.09
C SER A 266 13.77 -3.00 17.76
N HIS A 267 12.49 -3.36 17.62
CA HIS A 267 11.70 -3.08 16.41
C HIS A 267 10.23 -2.89 16.74
N VAL A 268 9.59 -1.96 16.06
CA VAL A 268 8.15 -1.78 16.05
C VAL A 268 7.64 -2.08 14.64
N MET A 269 6.61 -2.91 14.51
CA MET A 269 6.08 -3.29 13.21
C MET A 269 4.84 -2.47 12.86
N HIS A 270 4.70 -2.15 11.58
CA HIS A 270 3.47 -1.54 11.09
C HIS A 270 2.27 -2.46 11.30
N SER A 271 1.25 -1.96 11.99
CA SER A 271 -0.03 -2.64 12.16
C SER A 271 -1.13 -1.92 11.39
N ASN A 272 -1.93 -2.69 10.67
CA ASN A 272 -3.12 -2.18 10.00
C ASN A 272 -4.32 -2.03 10.95
N LEU A 273 -4.17 -2.46 12.22
CA LEU A 273 -5.18 -2.31 13.27
C LEU A 273 -4.90 -1.03 14.06
N ARG A 274 -5.96 -0.27 14.32
CA ARG A 274 -5.85 1.06 14.92
C ARG A 274 -5.27 1.04 16.32
N ASP A 275 -5.68 0.06 17.12
CA ASP A 275 -5.44 -0.02 18.56
C ASP A 275 -4.41 -1.08 18.94
N VAL A 276 -3.68 -1.65 17.96
CA VAL A 276 -2.71 -2.71 18.19
C VAL A 276 -1.37 -2.35 17.59
N ILE A 277 -0.34 -2.30 18.42
CA ILE A 277 1.04 -2.01 18.02
C ILE A 277 1.86 -3.27 18.24
N ILE A 278 2.44 -3.81 17.17
CA ILE A 278 3.23 -5.03 17.22
C ILE A 278 4.68 -4.68 17.50
N LEU A 279 5.24 -5.34 18.50
CA LEU A 279 6.62 -5.21 18.94
C LEU A 279 7.39 -6.46 18.56
N ARG A 280 8.66 -6.29 18.16
CA ARG A 280 9.56 -7.41 17.85
C ARG A 280 10.87 -7.27 18.60
N GLU A 281 11.24 -8.32 19.31
CA GLU A 281 12.59 -8.61 19.78
C GLU A 281 12.95 -10.01 19.30
N GLU A 282 13.74 -10.09 18.24
CA GLU A 282 14.00 -11.36 17.56
C GLU A 282 14.47 -12.46 18.51
N PRO A 283 13.90 -13.67 18.41
CA PRO A 283 12.93 -14.14 17.41
C PRO A 283 11.46 -14.02 17.84
N LYS A 284 11.15 -13.18 18.82
CA LYS A 284 9.81 -13.09 19.43
C LYS A 284 9.09 -11.80 19.08
N GLU A 285 7.77 -11.91 19.02
CA GLU A 285 6.85 -10.79 18.85
C GLU A 285 5.88 -10.72 20.03
N GLY A 286 5.44 -9.51 20.33
CA GLY A 286 4.40 -9.19 21.28
C GLY A 286 3.54 -8.05 20.75
N ALA A 287 2.55 -7.62 21.52
CA ALA A 287 1.74 -6.48 21.15
C ALA A 287 1.33 -5.66 22.38
N ILE A 288 1.24 -4.34 22.18
CA ILE A 288 0.65 -3.41 23.14
C ILE A 288 -0.63 -2.79 22.55
N ASN A 289 -1.51 -2.34 23.40
CA ASN A 289 -2.67 -1.54 23.01
C ASN A 289 -2.28 -0.07 22.76
N ALA A 290 -3.24 0.73 22.33
CA ALA A 290 -3.07 2.16 22.07
C ALA A 290 -2.59 3.00 23.28
N ASN A 291 -2.74 2.48 24.49
CA ASN A 291 -2.28 3.14 25.73
C ASN A 291 -0.87 2.70 26.15
N GLY A 292 -0.24 1.77 25.44
CA GLY A 292 1.07 1.21 25.77
C GLY A 292 1.03 0.04 26.76
N GLU A 293 -0.15 -0.49 27.08
CA GLU A 293 -0.31 -1.63 27.96
C GLU A 293 -0.07 -2.93 27.19
N MET A 294 0.68 -3.85 27.78
CA MET A 294 0.99 -5.15 27.19
C MET A 294 -0.29 -5.97 27.00
N MET A 295 -0.67 -6.20 25.77
CA MET A 295 -1.82 -7.00 25.37
C MET A 295 -1.42 -8.45 25.08
N LEU A 296 -0.33 -8.65 24.35
CA LEU A 296 0.27 -9.95 24.07
C LEU A 296 1.74 -9.93 24.50
N PRO A 297 2.17 -10.84 25.39
CA PRO A 297 3.56 -10.88 25.86
C PRO A 297 4.52 -11.21 24.70
N MET A 298 5.82 -10.90 24.88
CA MET A 298 6.90 -11.13 23.91
C MET A 298 7.26 -12.63 23.81
N GLU A 299 6.32 -13.44 23.35
CA GLU A 299 6.51 -14.91 23.31
C GLU A 299 6.03 -15.56 22.02
N TYR A 300 5.42 -14.81 21.12
CA TYR A 300 4.91 -15.31 19.85
C TYR A 300 6.02 -15.40 18.81
N GLU A 301 5.94 -16.39 17.91
CA GLU A 301 6.84 -16.51 16.75
C GLU A 301 6.42 -15.55 15.63
N SER A 302 5.13 -15.26 15.52
CA SER A 302 4.60 -14.23 14.63
C SER A 302 3.23 -13.75 15.06
N ILE A 303 2.96 -12.46 14.77
CA ILE A 303 1.67 -11.82 14.96
C ILE A 303 1.29 -11.14 13.64
N MET A 304 0.22 -11.61 13.00
CA MET A 304 -0.21 -11.15 11.69
C MET A 304 -1.58 -10.46 11.77
N PRO A 305 -1.65 -9.13 11.67
CA PRO A 305 -2.92 -8.42 11.71
C PRO A 305 -3.76 -8.70 10.46
N ARG A 306 -5.06 -8.85 10.66
CA ARG A 306 -6.08 -9.00 9.62
C ARG A 306 -7.12 -7.90 9.75
N LYS A 307 -6.82 -6.74 9.15
CA LYS A 307 -7.61 -5.50 9.27
C LYS A 307 -9.10 -5.70 9.00
N LYS A 308 -9.43 -6.44 7.93
CA LYS A 308 -10.81 -6.64 7.47
C LYS A 308 -11.68 -7.35 8.52
N PHE A 309 -11.06 -8.18 9.36
CA PHE A 309 -11.73 -8.98 10.39
C PHE A 309 -11.47 -8.46 11.80
N ASN A 310 -10.63 -7.44 11.91
CA ASN A 310 -10.22 -6.86 13.18
C ASN A 310 -9.63 -7.89 14.17
N VAL A 311 -8.82 -8.82 13.65
CA VAL A 311 -8.21 -9.91 14.42
C VAL A 311 -6.71 -10.04 14.14
N LEU A 312 -6.03 -10.78 15.01
CA LEU A 312 -4.64 -11.18 14.88
C LEU A 312 -4.55 -12.69 14.68
N VAL A 313 -3.92 -13.14 13.61
CA VAL A 313 -3.47 -14.51 13.48
C VAL A 313 -2.11 -14.61 14.17
N VAL A 314 -2.01 -15.43 15.19
CA VAL A 314 -0.80 -15.55 16.02
C VAL A 314 -0.22 -16.95 15.92
N LYS A 315 1.12 -17.05 16.05
CA LYS A 315 1.83 -18.32 16.07
C LYS A 315 2.66 -18.44 17.34
N LYS A 316 2.53 -19.57 18.05
CA LYS A 316 3.31 -19.89 19.24
C LYS A 316 3.53 -21.41 19.30
N ASN A 317 4.77 -21.84 19.57
CA ASN A 317 5.18 -23.26 19.63
C ASN A 317 4.81 -24.04 18.34
N GLY A 318 4.98 -23.40 17.19
CA GLY A 318 4.68 -23.99 15.88
C GLY A 318 3.20 -24.05 15.51
N LYS A 319 2.28 -23.70 16.42
CA LYS A 319 0.83 -23.74 16.18
C LYS A 319 0.24 -22.34 16.05
N TYR A 320 -0.78 -22.23 15.21
CA TYR A 320 -1.51 -20.99 14.96
C TYR A 320 -2.81 -20.92 15.74
N GLY A 321 -3.20 -19.72 16.11
CA GLY A 321 -4.50 -19.37 16.69
C GLY A 321 -4.96 -18.01 16.21
N VAL A 322 -6.15 -17.59 16.62
CA VAL A 322 -6.71 -16.27 16.31
C VAL A 322 -7.08 -15.57 17.60
N ILE A 323 -6.72 -14.31 17.70
CA ILE A 323 -6.96 -13.43 18.86
C ILE A 323 -7.67 -12.17 18.36
N ASP A 324 -8.61 -11.63 19.11
CA ASP A 324 -9.24 -10.35 18.79
C ASP A 324 -8.28 -9.16 19.06
N ASN A 325 -8.70 -7.96 18.70
CA ASN A 325 -7.94 -6.74 18.91
C ASN A 325 -7.84 -6.31 20.40
N GLN A 326 -8.41 -7.08 21.33
CA GLN A 326 -8.33 -6.87 22.77
C GLN A 326 -7.46 -7.94 23.46
N GLY A 327 -6.92 -8.88 22.70
CA GLY A 327 -6.07 -9.95 23.23
C GLY A 327 -6.82 -11.21 23.66
N LYS A 328 -8.14 -11.30 23.42
CA LYS A 328 -8.93 -12.48 23.77
C LYS A 328 -8.84 -13.52 22.65
N ALA A 329 -8.63 -14.76 23.03
CA ALA A 329 -8.60 -15.88 22.07
C ALA A 329 -9.99 -16.11 21.47
N ILE A 330 -10.04 -16.12 20.14
CA ILE A 330 -11.18 -16.53 19.30
C ILE A 330 -11.00 -17.98 18.90
N LEU A 331 -9.83 -18.35 18.40
CA LEU A 331 -9.47 -19.73 18.10
C LEU A 331 -8.24 -20.13 18.90
N PRO A 332 -8.22 -21.35 19.48
CA PRO A 332 -7.09 -21.83 20.26
C PRO A 332 -5.84 -22.03 19.39
N MET A 333 -4.65 -22.00 20.00
CA MET A 333 -3.37 -22.23 19.32
C MET A 333 -3.11 -23.72 19.13
N GLU A 334 -3.83 -24.34 18.21
CA GLU A 334 -3.72 -25.76 17.94
C GLU A 334 -3.64 -26.12 16.47
N TYR A 335 -3.76 -25.14 15.58
CA TYR A 335 -3.77 -25.34 14.14
C TYR A 335 -2.37 -25.31 13.54
N ASP A 336 -2.13 -26.14 12.51
CA ASP A 336 -0.86 -26.16 11.75
C ASP A 336 -0.78 -24.98 10.76
N ALA A 337 -1.92 -24.53 10.27
CA ALA A 337 -2.05 -23.33 9.45
C ALA A 337 -3.43 -22.70 9.61
N ILE A 338 -3.49 -21.37 9.47
CA ILE A 338 -4.75 -20.58 9.40
C ILE A 338 -4.64 -19.59 8.26
N SER A 339 -5.64 -19.58 7.40
CA SER A 339 -5.83 -18.57 6.36
C SER A 339 -7.21 -17.95 6.50
N ILE A 340 -7.28 -16.64 6.58
CA ILE A 340 -8.56 -15.90 6.65
C ILE A 340 -8.72 -15.15 5.34
N SER A 341 -9.72 -15.52 4.56
CA SER A 341 -10.09 -14.88 3.30
C SER A 341 -11.52 -14.35 3.35
N ASN A 342 -11.84 -13.44 2.45
CA ASN A 342 -13.20 -12.97 2.25
C ASN A 342 -13.52 -13.06 0.76
N GLU A 343 -13.62 -14.27 0.31
CA GLU A 343 -14.13 -14.55 -1.02
C GLU A 343 -15.65 -14.68 -0.90
N ARG A 344 -16.42 -13.92 -1.64
CA ARG A 344 -17.89 -13.89 -1.65
C ARG A 344 -18.61 -13.10 -0.55
N GLY A 345 -17.91 -12.21 0.20
CA GLY A 345 -18.58 -11.38 1.23
C GLY A 345 -18.83 -12.08 2.57
N LEU A 346 -18.45 -13.34 2.71
CA LEU A 346 -18.43 -14.10 3.95
C LEU A 346 -16.99 -14.31 4.41
N ALA A 347 -16.75 -14.19 5.70
CA ALA A 347 -15.46 -14.53 6.27
C ALA A 347 -15.27 -16.05 6.21
N GLU A 348 -14.34 -16.53 5.39
CA GLU A 348 -13.97 -17.94 5.33
C GLU A 348 -12.65 -18.14 6.07
N ILE A 349 -12.66 -18.96 7.10
CA ILE A 349 -11.47 -19.33 7.87
C ILE A 349 -11.10 -20.75 7.46
N ALA A 350 -10.07 -20.87 6.62
CA ALA A 350 -9.47 -22.16 6.29
C ALA A 350 -8.41 -22.51 7.31
N VAL A 351 -8.50 -23.69 7.88
CA VAL A 351 -7.53 -24.21 8.86
C VAL A 351 -6.97 -25.54 8.42
N SER A 352 -5.76 -25.83 8.88
CA SER A 352 -5.17 -27.16 8.80
C SER A 352 -4.83 -27.63 10.23
N LYS A 353 -5.20 -28.85 10.57
CA LYS A 353 -4.91 -29.48 11.87
C LYS A 353 -4.70 -30.99 11.68
N ASP A 354 -3.60 -31.50 12.19
CA ASP A 354 -3.25 -32.92 12.16
C ASP A 354 -3.26 -33.53 10.74
N GLY A 355 -2.87 -32.70 9.74
CA GLY A 355 -2.81 -33.12 8.32
C GLY A 355 -4.13 -33.00 7.56
N GLU A 356 -5.23 -32.63 8.19
CA GLU A 356 -6.51 -32.34 7.55
C GLU A 356 -6.70 -30.83 7.35
N ALA A 357 -7.22 -30.43 6.17
CA ALA A 357 -7.61 -29.06 5.87
C ALA A 357 -9.12 -28.97 5.76
N TYR A 358 -9.71 -27.95 6.42
CA TYR A 358 -11.16 -27.74 6.40
C TYR A 358 -11.52 -26.27 6.71
N PHE A 359 -12.75 -25.90 6.47
CA PHE A 359 -13.27 -24.58 6.82
C PHE A 359 -13.95 -24.59 8.18
N ILE A 360 -13.83 -23.47 8.89
CA ILE A 360 -14.52 -23.24 10.17
C ILE A 360 -15.23 -21.89 10.14
N ASN A 361 -16.26 -21.75 10.96
CA ASN A 361 -16.93 -20.48 11.23
C ASN A 361 -16.16 -19.67 12.31
N GLU A 362 -16.66 -18.48 12.62
CA GLU A 362 -16.06 -17.61 13.66
C GLU A 362 -16.12 -18.22 15.07
N GLN A 363 -16.94 -19.22 15.31
CA GLN A 363 -17.04 -19.97 16.57
C GLN A 363 -16.06 -21.16 16.61
N GLY A 364 -15.31 -21.42 15.52
CA GLY A 364 -14.39 -22.54 15.42
C GLY A 364 -15.07 -23.87 15.05
N GLU A 365 -16.32 -23.84 14.65
CA GLU A 365 -17.07 -25.06 14.26
C GLU A 365 -16.82 -25.35 12.78
N ARG A 366 -16.60 -26.63 12.45
CA ARG A 366 -16.36 -27.07 11.08
C ARG A 366 -17.58 -26.79 10.19
N VAL A 367 -17.35 -26.09 9.08
CA VAL A 367 -18.39 -25.82 8.08
C VAL A 367 -18.34 -26.91 7.03
N SER A 368 -19.46 -27.62 6.82
CA SER A 368 -19.58 -28.57 5.72
C SER A 368 -19.66 -27.82 4.39
N GLU A 369 -18.88 -28.23 3.39
CA GLU A 369 -19.08 -27.80 2.00
C GLU A 369 -20.50 -28.17 1.57
N ASN A 370 -21.37 -27.19 1.36
CA ASN A 370 -22.62 -27.34 0.67
C ASN A 370 -22.48 -26.93 -0.80
#